data_1a1819919424396822501a7b51992e97
#
_entry.id   1a1819919424396822501a7b51992e97
#
_cell.length_a   1.000
_cell.length_b   1.000
_cell.length_c   1.000
_cell.angle_alpha   90.00
_cell.angle_beta   90.00
_cell.angle_gamma   90.00
#
_symmetry.space_group_name_H-M   'P 1'
#
loop_
_entity.id
_entity.type
_entity.pdbx_description
1 polymer ?
#
loop_
_entity_poly.entity_id
_entity_poly.type
_entity_poly.pdbx_seq_one_letter_code
_entity_poly.pdbx_strand_id
1 'polypeptide(L)'
;PPPKTVRRQRQMFIRDRYGHYDDKSFNAAIRDTFIETTKKKGHSVDTVDLYKEKFDPVFAGEEPDNTVLDHRKRIENSDVIVLIAPIWNFRMPAIVEGWIDKVLAPPWAFRFKKLFGNYGYPIGNLKGKKAVVFCTYGSPQFAVRTFFLNMPTKRLRRGVFNICGITDVVYRRYFAVPFVGEKKRKQFLDDVKKTAHNV
;
A
#
# COMPACT_ATOMS: atom_id res chain seq x y z
N PRO A 1 -24.75 -32.74 -14.62
CA PRO A 1 -23.80 -31.68 -14.48
C PRO A 1 -23.07 -31.85 -13.14
N PRO A 2 -21.72 -31.79 -13.11
CA PRO A 2 -20.98 -31.94 -11.86
C PRO A 2 -21.34 -30.79 -10.91
N PRO A 3 -21.35 -31.02 -9.58
CA PRO A 3 -21.67 -29.99 -8.61
C PRO A 3 -20.64 -28.87 -8.71
N LYS A 4 -21.14 -27.62 -8.77
CA LYS A 4 -20.29 -26.42 -8.71
C LYS A 4 -19.48 -26.50 -7.42
N THR A 5 -18.20 -26.81 -7.53
CA THR A 5 -17.26 -26.75 -6.41
C THR A 5 -17.30 -25.34 -5.84
N VAL A 6 -17.87 -25.21 -4.65
CA VAL A 6 -17.81 -23.97 -3.87
C VAL A 6 -16.32 -23.75 -3.63
N ARG A 7 -15.71 -22.81 -4.34
CA ARG A 7 -14.35 -22.37 -4.09
C ARG A 7 -14.34 -21.84 -2.66
N ARG A 8 -13.86 -22.66 -1.69
CA ARG A 8 -13.58 -22.17 -0.35
C ARG A 8 -12.65 -20.96 -0.52
N GLN A 9 -13.11 -19.77 -0.14
CA GLN A 9 -12.27 -18.59 -0.14
C GLN A 9 -11.10 -18.90 0.79
N ARG A 10 -9.88 -18.94 0.24
CA ARG A 10 -8.66 -19.16 1.00
C ARG A 10 -8.52 -17.99 1.99
N GLN A 11 -8.33 -18.29 3.27
CA GLN A 11 -7.98 -17.29 4.25
C GLN A 11 -6.68 -16.63 3.82
N MET A 12 -6.70 -15.29 3.71
CA MET A 12 -5.52 -14.52 3.33
C MET A 12 -4.96 -13.77 4.53
N PHE A 13 -3.64 -13.65 4.55
CA PHE A 13 -2.91 -12.81 5.51
C PHE A 13 -2.67 -11.45 4.88
N ILE A 14 -3.26 -10.41 5.47
CA ILE A 14 -3.23 -9.05 4.96
C ILE A 14 -2.42 -8.20 5.92
N ARG A 15 -1.47 -7.44 5.40
CA ARG A 15 -0.63 -6.51 6.16
C ARG A 15 -0.91 -5.09 5.75
N ASP A 16 -1.48 -4.31 6.67
CA ASP A 16 -1.82 -2.91 6.46
C ASP A 16 -0.72 -1.99 7.00
N ARG A 17 -0.35 -0.98 6.22
CA ARG A 17 0.59 0.09 6.59
C ARG A 17 -0.16 1.40 6.53
N TYR A 18 -0.43 1.95 7.70
CA TYR A 18 -1.13 3.20 7.87
C TYR A 18 -0.14 4.33 8.14
N GLY A 19 -0.25 5.39 7.35
CA GLY A 19 0.65 6.54 7.42
C GLY A 19 -0.08 7.87 7.50
N HIS A 20 -0.80 8.10 8.61
CA HIS A 20 -1.37 9.40 8.95
C HIS A 20 -1.26 9.64 10.44
N TYR A 21 -0.88 10.86 10.84
CA TYR A 21 -0.66 11.23 12.24
C TYR A 21 -1.95 11.39 13.06
N ASP A 22 -3.08 11.60 12.40
CA ASP A 22 -4.38 11.86 13.03
C ASP A 22 -5.32 10.66 12.88
N ASP A 23 -5.65 10.03 14.00
CA ASP A 23 -6.58 8.89 14.07
C ASP A 23 -8.05 9.26 13.79
N LYS A 24 -8.39 10.56 13.73
CA LYS A 24 -9.72 11.06 13.36
C LYS A 24 -9.79 11.45 11.88
N SER A 25 -8.73 11.22 11.13
CA SER A 25 -8.65 11.55 9.71
C SER A 25 -9.53 10.65 8.84
N PHE A 26 -9.81 11.10 7.62
CA PHE A 26 -10.50 10.26 6.63
C PHE A 26 -9.66 9.02 6.25
N ASN A 27 -8.33 9.09 6.34
CA ASN A 27 -7.48 7.92 6.16
C ASN A 27 -7.69 6.88 7.27
N ALA A 28 -7.93 7.31 8.52
CA ALA A 28 -8.30 6.40 9.61
C ALA A 28 -9.64 5.71 9.33
N ALA A 29 -10.64 6.45 8.84
CA ALA A 29 -11.93 5.87 8.45
C ALA A 29 -11.79 4.84 7.32
N ILE A 30 -10.89 5.08 6.34
CA ILE A 30 -10.58 4.10 5.29
C ILE A 30 -9.96 2.84 5.89
N ARG A 31 -8.94 2.99 6.76
CA ARG A 31 -8.28 1.90 7.47
C ARG A 31 -9.31 1.04 8.21
N ASP A 32 -10.10 1.64 9.07
CA ASP A 32 -11.03 0.94 9.94
C ASP A 32 -12.11 0.22 9.12
N THR A 33 -12.65 0.87 8.07
CA THR A 33 -13.61 0.26 7.15
C THR A 33 -13.01 -0.94 6.41
N PHE A 34 -11.77 -0.84 5.95
CA PHE A 34 -11.09 -1.93 5.27
C PHE A 34 -10.85 -3.11 6.20
N ILE A 35 -10.32 -2.87 7.40
CA ILE A 35 -10.02 -3.89 8.41
C ILE A 35 -11.31 -4.61 8.82
N GLU A 36 -12.36 -3.87 9.18
CA GLU A 36 -13.63 -4.44 9.61
C GLU A 36 -14.25 -5.33 8.52
N THR A 37 -14.29 -4.82 7.29
CA THR A 37 -14.86 -5.55 6.16
C THR A 37 -14.09 -6.83 5.86
N THR A 38 -12.76 -6.75 5.89
CA THR A 38 -11.88 -7.88 5.60
C THR A 38 -11.95 -8.95 6.69
N LYS A 39 -11.98 -8.55 7.97
CA LYS A 39 -12.17 -9.47 9.10
C LYS A 39 -13.51 -10.19 9.04
N LYS A 40 -14.60 -9.50 8.68
CA LYS A 40 -15.94 -10.10 8.48
C LYS A 40 -15.95 -11.19 7.40
N LYS A 41 -15.01 -11.16 6.47
CA LYS A 41 -14.81 -12.22 5.46
C LYS A 41 -13.92 -13.38 5.92
N GLY A 42 -13.45 -13.36 7.16
CA GLY A 42 -12.62 -14.42 7.72
C GLY A 42 -11.13 -14.30 7.37
N HIS A 43 -10.67 -13.15 6.85
CA HIS A 43 -9.25 -12.91 6.61
C HIS A 43 -8.56 -12.38 7.88
N SER A 44 -7.29 -12.72 8.05
CA SER A 44 -6.45 -12.15 9.11
C SER A 44 -5.85 -10.83 8.65
N VAL A 45 -6.01 -9.78 9.45
CA VAL A 45 -5.44 -8.46 9.17
C VAL A 45 -4.51 -8.07 10.32
N ASP A 46 -3.26 -7.79 10.00
CA ASP A 46 -2.28 -7.21 10.91
C ASP A 46 -1.99 -5.77 10.45
N THR A 47 -2.27 -4.82 11.33
CA THR A 47 -2.16 -3.39 11.05
C THR A 47 -0.92 -2.83 11.71
N VAL A 48 -0.13 -2.11 10.95
CA VAL A 48 1.00 -1.34 11.43
C VAL A 48 0.71 0.14 11.22
N ASP A 49 0.63 0.87 12.31
CA ASP A 49 0.55 2.32 12.32
C ASP A 49 1.96 2.89 12.51
N LEU A 50 2.54 3.39 11.42
CA LEU A 50 3.93 3.85 11.43
C LEU A 50 4.18 5.03 12.39
N TYR A 51 3.17 5.87 12.62
CA TYR A 51 3.30 6.97 13.59
C TYR A 51 3.25 6.47 15.03
N LYS A 52 2.38 5.51 15.35
CA LYS A 52 2.29 4.92 16.70
C LYS A 52 3.52 4.07 17.03
N GLU A 53 4.05 3.35 16.06
CA GLU A 53 5.30 2.60 16.22
C GLU A 53 6.54 3.50 16.25
N LYS A 54 6.37 4.82 15.97
CA LYS A 54 7.49 5.79 15.88
C LYS A 54 8.57 5.30 14.93
N PHE A 55 8.13 4.75 13.78
CA PHE A 55 9.06 4.27 12.77
C PHE A 55 10.02 5.38 12.35
N ASP A 56 11.32 5.12 12.41
CA ASP A 56 12.33 6.06 11.94
C ASP A 56 12.42 6.05 10.40
N PRO A 57 12.00 7.12 9.71
CA PRO A 57 12.01 7.18 8.25
C PRO A 57 13.38 7.49 7.65
N VAL A 58 14.36 7.86 8.47
CA VAL A 58 15.69 8.26 7.98
C VAL A 58 16.47 7.02 7.57
N PHE A 59 16.92 6.97 6.32
CA PHE A 59 17.79 5.92 5.81
C PHE A 59 19.17 6.53 5.51
N ALA A 60 20.17 6.11 6.25
CA ALA A 60 21.55 6.57 6.12
C ALA A 60 22.49 5.52 5.51
N GLY A 61 21.95 4.47 4.90
CA GLY A 61 22.72 3.38 4.29
C GLY A 61 23.14 2.29 5.28
N GLU A 62 22.57 2.33 6.49
CA GLU A 62 22.82 1.33 7.53
C GLU A 62 22.20 -0.05 7.21
N GLU A 63 22.72 -1.08 7.85
CA GLU A 63 22.09 -2.41 7.84
C GLU A 63 20.70 -2.35 8.49
N PRO A 64 19.76 -3.21 8.05
CA PRO A 64 18.40 -3.23 8.57
C PRO A 64 18.37 -3.52 10.08
N ASP A 65 17.76 -2.62 10.83
CA ASP A 65 17.50 -2.80 12.26
C ASP A 65 16.38 -3.84 12.52
N ASN A 66 16.16 -4.18 13.80
CA ASN A 66 15.15 -5.18 14.19
C ASN A 66 13.74 -4.78 13.75
N THR A 67 13.40 -3.49 13.71
CA THR A 67 12.10 -2.99 13.27
C THR A 67 11.90 -3.27 11.78
N VAL A 68 12.91 -2.94 10.98
CA VAL A 68 12.91 -3.22 9.53
C VAL A 68 12.81 -4.72 9.26
N LEU A 69 13.58 -5.53 10.00
CA LEU A 69 13.57 -7.00 9.87
C LEU A 69 12.20 -7.59 10.24
N ASP A 70 11.55 -7.10 11.31
CA ASP A 70 10.20 -7.52 11.66
C ASP A 70 9.18 -7.15 10.56
N HIS A 71 9.25 -5.93 10.02
CA HIS A 71 8.39 -5.53 8.91
C HIS A 71 8.59 -6.41 7.67
N ARG A 72 9.84 -6.77 7.33
CA ARG A 72 10.14 -7.69 6.23
C ARG A 72 9.54 -9.07 6.48
N LYS A 73 9.75 -9.64 7.66
CA LYS A 73 9.16 -10.93 8.06
C LYS A 73 7.63 -10.92 8.00
N ARG A 74 7.00 -9.84 8.44
CA ARG A 74 5.54 -9.67 8.31
C ARG A 74 5.11 -9.66 6.85
N ILE A 75 5.84 -8.98 5.95
CA ILE A 75 5.56 -8.99 4.51
C ILE A 75 5.75 -10.39 3.93
N GLU A 76 6.81 -11.10 4.27
CA GLU A 76 7.06 -12.48 3.80
C GLU A 76 5.87 -13.39 4.09
N ASN A 77 5.30 -13.29 5.29
CA ASN A 77 4.17 -14.07 5.77
C ASN A 77 2.79 -13.51 5.34
N SER A 78 2.74 -12.59 4.37
CA SER A 78 1.50 -12.01 3.89
C SER A 78 1.23 -12.33 2.43
N ASP A 79 -0.05 -12.45 2.06
CA ASP A 79 -0.49 -12.53 0.67
C ASP A 79 -0.68 -11.13 0.06
N VAL A 80 -1.11 -10.18 0.89
CA VAL A 80 -1.50 -8.82 0.46
C VAL A 80 -0.84 -7.77 1.33
N ILE A 81 -0.26 -6.77 0.67
CA ILE A 81 0.27 -5.55 1.30
C ILE A 81 -0.71 -4.42 1.04
N VAL A 82 -1.13 -3.73 2.08
CA VAL A 82 -2.02 -2.56 1.97
C VAL A 82 -1.28 -1.32 2.40
N LEU A 83 -1.37 -0.25 1.62
CA LEU A 83 -0.89 1.08 1.99
C LEU A 83 -2.06 2.04 2.06
N ILE A 84 -2.20 2.75 3.17
CA ILE A 84 -3.23 3.78 3.39
C ILE A 84 -2.56 5.07 3.83
N ALA A 85 -2.52 6.07 2.97
CA ALA A 85 -1.88 7.33 3.27
C ALA A 85 -2.40 8.49 2.38
N PRO A 86 -2.30 9.74 2.85
CA PRO A 86 -2.54 10.89 2.00
C PRO A 86 -1.42 11.09 0.99
N ILE A 87 -1.71 11.83 -0.06
CA ILE A 87 -0.69 12.34 -0.98
C ILE A 87 -0.42 13.80 -0.66
N TRP A 88 0.78 14.08 -0.18
CA TRP A 88 1.32 15.40 0.08
C TRP A 88 2.47 15.70 -0.89
N ASN A 89 2.41 16.84 -1.57
CA ASN A 89 3.45 17.22 -2.55
C ASN A 89 3.80 16.08 -3.54
N PHE A 90 2.76 15.38 -4.05
CA PHE A 90 2.87 14.22 -4.96
C PHE A 90 3.56 12.98 -4.40
N ARG A 91 3.80 12.91 -3.09
CA ARG A 91 4.35 11.78 -2.37
C ARG A 91 3.45 11.37 -1.21
N MET A 92 3.70 10.21 -0.66
CA MET A 92 3.16 9.85 0.65
C MET A 92 3.90 10.63 1.76
N PRO A 93 3.38 10.67 3.00
CA PRO A 93 4.09 11.26 4.14
C PRO A 93 5.50 10.68 4.28
N ALA A 94 6.44 11.49 4.77
CA ALA A 94 7.86 11.12 4.90
C ALA A 94 8.06 9.76 5.62
N ILE A 95 7.25 9.50 6.64
CA ILE A 95 7.32 8.22 7.38
C ILE A 95 7.00 7.00 6.51
N VAL A 96 6.07 7.13 5.54
CA VAL A 96 5.73 6.06 4.58
C VAL A 96 6.81 5.93 3.51
N GLU A 97 7.33 7.07 3.04
CA GLU A 97 8.43 7.08 2.06
C GLU A 97 9.69 6.45 2.66
N GLY A 98 10.06 6.82 3.89
CA GLY A 98 11.17 6.19 4.59
C GLY A 98 10.94 4.69 4.87
N TRP A 99 9.69 4.30 5.17
CA TRP A 99 9.35 2.90 5.27
C TRP A 99 9.58 2.16 3.93
N ILE A 100 9.20 2.76 2.81
CA ILE A 100 9.47 2.20 1.47
C ILE A 100 10.98 2.06 1.26
N ASP A 101 11.74 3.10 1.55
CA ASP A 101 13.19 3.15 1.32
C ASP A 101 13.96 2.16 2.20
N LYS A 102 13.57 1.96 3.47
CA LYS A 102 14.23 1.04 4.41
C LYS A 102 13.75 -0.41 4.27
N VAL A 103 12.44 -0.62 4.16
CA VAL A 103 11.86 -1.97 4.16
C VAL A 103 11.91 -2.60 2.78
N LEU A 104 11.50 -1.86 1.72
CA LEU A 104 11.48 -2.38 0.35
C LEU A 104 12.82 -2.17 -0.38
N ALA A 105 13.92 -2.13 0.37
CA ALA A 105 15.26 -1.94 -0.14
C ALA A 105 15.87 -3.24 -0.75
N PRO A 106 16.87 -3.11 -1.64
CA PRO A 106 17.69 -4.21 -2.04
C PRO A 106 18.63 -4.65 -0.89
N PRO A 107 19.14 -5.90 -0.87
CA PRO A 107 18.84 -6.97 -1.84
C PRO A 107 17.55 -7.73 -1.51
N TRP A 108 16.84 -7.38 -0.41
CA TRP A 108 15.70 -8.15 0.09
C TRP A 108 14.46 -8.05 -0.82
N ALA A 109 13.95 -6.84 -1.11
CA ALA A 109 12.74 -6.67 -1.91
C ALA A 109 12.98 -6.89 -3.41
N PHE A 110 14.18 -6.57 -3.87
CA PHE A 110 14.65 -6.78 -5.26
C PHE A 110 16.16 -6.81 -5.30
N ARG A 111 16.71 -7.31 -6.41
CA ARG A 111 18.15 -7.32 -6.67
C ARG A 111 18.41 -6.85 -8.09
N PHE A 112 19.64 -6.36 -8.34
CA PHE A 112 20.03 -5.98 -9.69
C PHE A 112 20.69 -7.17 -10.39
N LYS A 113 20.19 -7.53 -11.58
CA LYS A 113 20.86 -8.45 -12.49
C LYS A 113 21.64 -7.63 -13.52
N LYS A 114 22.93 -7.92 -13.65
CA LYS A 114 23.79 -7.28 -14.64
C LYS A 114 23.23 -7.51 -16.05
N LEU A 115 23.11 -6.45 -16.83
CA LEU A 115 22.61 -6.51 -18.20
C LEU A 115 23.78 -6.39 -19.21
N PHE A 116 24.46 -5.25 -19.20
CA PHE A 116 25.70 -5.03 -19.96
C PHE A 116 26.53 -3.93 -19.28
N GLY A 117 27.86 -4.00 -19.39
CA GLY A 117 28.77 -3.05 -18.73
C GLY A 117 28.48 -2.95 -17.24
N ASN A 118 28.26 -1.75 -16.73
CA ASN A 118 27.90 -1.45 -15.33
C ASN A 118 26.40 -1.29 -15.09
N TYR A 119 25.55 -1.51 -16.11
CA TYR A 119 24.10 -1.37 -15.99
C TYR A 119 23.47 -2.64 -15.45
N GLY A 120 22.58 -2.48 -14.47
CA GLY A 120 21.77 -3.54 -13.87
C GLY A 120 20.28 -3.30 -14.09
N TYR A 121 19.54 -4.40 -14.24
CA TYR A 121 18.06 -4.39 -14.27
C TYR A 121 17.52 -4.95 -12.96
N PRO A 122 16.53 -4.30 -12.33
CA PRO A 122 15.96 -4.79 -11.08
C PRO A 122 15.11 -6.04 -11.30
N ILE A 123 15.35 -7.06 -10.48
CA ILE A 123 14.54 -8.28 -10.42
C ILE A 123 13.89 -8.33 -9.04
N GLY A 124 12.57 -8.26 -9.01
CA GLY A 124 11.80 -8.28 -7.78
C GLY A 124 11.74 -9.66 -7.14
N ASN A 125 11.86 -9.69 -5.83
CA ASN A 125 11.83 -10.90 -5.00
C ASN A 125 10.43 -11.14 -4.36
N LEU A 126 9.51 -10.16 -4.41
CA LEU A 126 8.17 -10.24 -3.79
C LEU A 126 7.08 -10.67 -4.79
N LYS A 127 7.44 -11.51 -5.76
CA LYS A 127 6.52 -12.06 -6.77
C LYS A 127 5.40 -12.88 -6.11
N GLY A 128 4.21 -12.82 -6.72
CA GLY A 128 3.03 -13.56 -6.23
C GLY A 128 2.26 -12.85 -5.13
N LYS A 129 2.80 -11.77 -4.56
CA LYS A 129 2.08 -10.92 -3.62
C LYS A 129 1.19 -9.92 -4.36
N LYS A 130 0.10 -9.51 -3.69
CA LYS A 130 -0.81 -8.46 -4.15
C LYS A 130 -0.59 -7.19 -3.34
N ALA A 131 -0.85 -6.03 -3.92
CA ALA A 131 -0.88 -4.78 -3.17
C ALA A 131 -2.21 -4.05 -3.37
N VAL A 132 -2.67 -3.38 -2.32
CA VAL A 132 -3.82 -2.47 -2.35
C VAL A 132 -3.37 -1.13 -1.80
N VAL A 133 -3.59 -0.08 -2.56
CA VAL A 133 -3.15 1.27 -2.19
C VAL A 133 -4.34 2.21 -2.15
N PHE A 134 -4.61 2.75 -0.98
CA PHE A 134 -5.61 3.80 -0.78
C PHE A 134 -4.90 5.14 -0.61
N CYS A 135 -5.15 6.06 -1.53
CA CYS A 135 -4.58 7.40 -1.51
C CYS A 135 -5.67 8.45 -1.41
N THR A 136 -5.55 9.37 -0.47
CA THR A 136 -6.38 10.57 -0.39
C THR A 136 -5.64 11.79 -0.92
N TYR A 137 -6.36 12.67 -1.61
CA TYR A 137 -5.82 13.87 -2.23
C TYR A 137 -6.60 15.10 -1.79
N GLY A 138 -5.93 16.21 -1.54
CA GLY A 138 -6.55 17.52 -1.42
C GLY A 138 -6.97 18.09 -2.77
N SER A 139 -6.26 17.74 -3.84
CA SER A 139 -6.50 18.24 -5.19
C SER A 139 -7.66 17.53 -5.90
N PRO A 140 -8.35 18.20 -6.84
CA PRO A 140 -9.37 17.58 -7.67
C PRO A 140 -8.77 16.61 -8.70
N GLN A 141 -9.56 15.62 -9.08
CA GLN A 141 -9.12 14.53 -9.97
C GLN A 141 -8.56 15.02 -11.31
N PHE A 142 -9.21 16.02 -11.92
CA PHE A 142 -8.78 16.52 -13.22
C PHE A 142 -7.36 17.09 -13.17
N ALA A 143 -7.03 17.88 -12.13
CA ALA A 143 -5.71 18.47 -11.97
C ALA A 143 -4.63 17.38 -11.83
N VAL A 144 -4.88 16.37 -11.00
CA VAL A 144 -3.94 15.25 -10.82
C VAL A 144 -3.75 14.45 -12.09
N ARG A 145 -4.80 14.27 -12.90
CA ARG A 145 -4.74 13.47 -14.14
C ARG A 145 -4.11 14.21 -15.32
N THR A 146 -4.40 15.48 -15.46
CA THR A 146 -3.94 16.31 -16.59
C THR A 146 -2.61 16.96 -16.31
N PHE A 147 -2.58 17.98 -15.44
CA PHE A 147 -1.37 18.77 -15.19
C PHE A 147 -0.25 17.95 -14.53
N PHE A 148 -0.61 17.01 -13.65
CA PHE A 148 0.38 16.24 -12.90
C PHE A 148 0.50 14.78 -13.36
N LEU A 149 -0.10 14.41 -14.49
CA LEU A 149 0.08 13.14 -15.20
C LEU A 149 -0.02 11.89 -14.32
N ASN A 150 -0.79 11.94 -13.23
CA ASN A 150 -0.88 10.87 -12.22
C ASN A 150 0.48 10.45 -11.62
N MET A 151 1.40 11.37 -11.44
CA MET A 151 2.75 11.07 -10.93
C MET A 151 2.78 10.16 -9.70
N PRO A 152 1.99 10.42 -8.62
CA PRO A 152 2.05 9.55 -7.43
C PRO A 152 1.73 8.09 -7.74
N THR A 153 0.68 7.85 -8.53
CA THR A 153 0.28 6.48 -8.90
C THR A 153 1.33 5.81 -9.79
N LYS A 154 1.87 6.54 -10.77
CA LYS A 154 2.91 6.02 -11.68
C LYS A 154 4.18 5.67 -10.91
N ARG A 155 4.61 6.53 -9.97
CA ARG A 155 5.77 6.30 -9.12
C ARG A 155 5.59 5.05 -8.27
N LEU A 156 4.51 4.96 -7.51
CA LEU A 156 4.25 3.79 -6.66
C LEU A 156 4.18 2.50 -7.49
N ARG A 157 3.47 2.54 -8.61
CA ARG A 157 3.31 1.36 -9.45
C ARG A 157 4.62 0.90 -10.06
N ARG A 158 5.31 1.79 -10.78
CA ARG A 158 6.50 1.44 -11.56
C ARG A 158 7.77 1.48 -10.74
N GLY A 159 7.93 2.52 -9.90
CA GLY A 159 9.14 2.79 -9.14
C GLY A 159 9.22 2.05 -7.79
N VAL A 160 8.12 1.50 -7.30
CA VAL A 160 8.10 0.74 -6.04
C VAL A 160 7.64 -0.69 -6.27
N PHE A 161 6.35 -0.91 -6.51
CA PHE A 161 5.80 -2.26 -6.53
C PHE A 161 6.32 -3.14 -7.66
N ASN A 162 6.36 -2.62 -8.90
CA ASN A 162 6.86 -3.42 -10.03
C ASN A 162 8.35 -3.79 -9.87
N ILE A 163 9.17 -2.88 -9.33
CA ILE A 163 10.58 -3.15 -9.03
C ILE A 163 10.70 -4.30 -8.03
N CYS A 164 9.85 -4.32 -7.00
CA CYS A 164 9.80 -5.41 -6.02
C CYS A 164 9.20 -6.71 -6.59
N GLY A 165 8.64 -6.71 -7.80
CA GLY A 165 8.01 -7.87 -8.43
C GLY A 165 6.51 -8.00 -8.14
N ILE A 166 5.89 -7.02 -7.47
CA ILE A 166 4.45 -6.98 -7.19
C ILE A 166 3.75 -6.30 -8.35
N THR A 167 3.11 -7.08 -9.23
CA THR A 167 2.45 -6.60 -10.45
C THR A 167 0.94 -6.48 -10.28
N ASP A 168 0.32 -7.27 -9.39
CA ASP A 168 -1.10 -7.17 -9.04
C ASP A 168 -1.30 -6.07 -7.99
N VAL A 169 -1.56 -4.85 -8.47
CA VAL A 169 -1.72 -3.68 -7.59
C VAL A 169 -3.03 -2.96 -7.86
N VAL A 170 -3.89 -2.91 -6.86
CA VAL A 170 -5.15 -2.17 -6.86
C VAL A 170 -4.92 -0.78 -6.29
N TYR A 171 -5.22 0.27 -7.09
CA TYR A 171 -5.14 1.66 -6.64
C TYR A 171 -6.53 2.25 -6.46
N ARG A 172 -6.83 2.74 -5.25
CA ARG A 172 -8.02 3.53 -4.92
C ARG A 172 -7.59 4.95 -4.58
N ARG A 173 -8.18 5.90 -5.26
CA ARG A 173 -7.78 7.32 -5.19
C ARG A 173 -9.01 8.16 -4.88
N TYR A 174 -8.97 8.85 -3.76
CA TYR A 174 -10.05 9.69 -3.27
C TYR A 174 -9.63 11.16 -3.35
N PHE A 175 -10.24 11.89 -4.27
CA PHE A 175 -9.85 13.24 -4.62
C PHE A 175 -10.67 14.29 -3.89
N ALA A 176 -10.07 15.48 -3.68
CA ALA A 176 -10.67 16.65 -3.05
C ALA A 176 -11.26 16.34 -1.65
N VAL A 177 -10.65 15.43 -0.91
CA VAL A 177 -11.20 14.93 0.37
C VAL A 177 -11.55 16.03 1.37
N PRO A 178 -10.77 17.13 1.54
CA PRO A 178 -11.13 18.21 2.43
C PRO A 178 -12.39 18.99 2.00
N PHE A 179 -12.74 18.94 0.71
CA PHE A 179 -13.78 19.78 0.10
C PHE A 179 -15.06 19.02 -0.25
N VAL A 180 -15.06 17.70 -0.12
CA VAL A 180 -16.25 16.89 -0.42
C VAL A 180 -17.15 16.73 0.82
N GLY A 181 -18.48 16.78 0.59
CA GLY A 181 -19.46 16.56 1.64
C GLY A 181 -19.60 15.08 2.07
N GLU A 182 -20.38 14.85 3.13
CA GLU A 182 -20.57 13.52 3.74
C GLU A 182 -21.07 12.45 2.75
N LYS A 183 -22.01 12.80 1.88
CA LYS A 183 -22.52 11.87 0.85
C LYS A 183 -21.39 11.31 0.01
N LYS A 184 -20.43 12.15 -0.40
CA LYS A 184 -19.28 11.72 -1.21
C LYS A 184 -18.29 10.89 -0.41
N ARG A 185 -18.02 11.27 0.85
CA ARG A 185 -17.18 10.49 1.76
C ARG A 185 -17.76 9.09 2.00
N LYS A 186 -19.09 8.99 2.19
CA LYS A 186 -19.77 7.69 2.30
C LYS A 186 -19.58 6.83 1.05
N GLN A 187 -19.71 7.41 -0.16
CA GLN A 187 -19.42 6.69 -1.41
C GLN A 187 -17.97 6.18 -1.48
N PHE A 188 -17.01 6.96 -0.97
CA PHE A 188 -15.62 6.52 -0.90
C PHE A 188 -15.46 5.32 0.04
N LEU A 189 -16.08 5.34 1.22
CA LEU A 189 -16.04 4.21 2.15
C LEU A 189 -16.75 2.96 1.58
N ASP A 190 -17.82 3.13 0.82
CA ASP A 190 -18.46 2.00 0.13
C ASP A 190 -17.55 1.39 -0.95
N ASP A 191 -16.74 2.19 -1.65
CA ASP A 191 -15.70 1.68 -2.55
C ASP A 191 -14.57 0.94 -1.79
N VAL A 192 -14.21 1.40 -0.58
CA VAL A 192 -13.29 0.67 0.32
C VAL A 192 -13.84 -0.71 0.66
N LYS A 193 -15.13 -0.80 1.07
CA LYS A 193 -15.80 -2.07 1.36
C LYS A 193 -15.78 -3.00 0.15
N LYS A 194 -16.16 -2.49 -1.04
CA LYS A 194 -16.10 -3.27 -2.28
C LYS A 194 -14.69 -3.77 -2.58
N THR A 195 -13.68 -2.94 -2.33
CA THR A 195 -12.28 -3.34 -2.53
C THR A 195 -11.88 -4.43 -1.54
N ALA A 196 -12.22 -4.29 -0.27
CA ALA A 196 -11.97 -5.30 0.77
C ALA A 196 -12.70 -6.63 0.49
N HIS A 197 -13.86 -6.59 -0.16
CA HIS A 197 -14.56 -7.80 -0.61
C HIS A 197 -13.87 -8.54 -1.75
N ASN A 198 -13.05 -7.88 -2.55
CA ASN A 198 -12.38 -8.44 -3.73
C ASN A 198 -10.90 -8.77 -3.51
N VAL A 199 -10.46 -8.67 -2.27
CA VAL A 199 -9.09 -9.04 -1.86
C VAL A 199 -8.95 -10.52 -1.65
#